data_277b02dc8ad593f2e8154a0be0fb3e84
#
_entry.id   277b02dc8ad593f2e8154a0be0fb3e84
#
_cell.length_a   1.000
_cell.length_b   1.000
_cell.length_c   1.000
_cell.angle_alpha   90.00
_cell.angle_beta   90.00
_cell.angle_gamma   90.00
#
_symmetry.space_group_name_H-M   'P 1'
#
loop_
_entity.id
_entity.type
_entity.pdbx_description
1 polymer ?
#
loop_
_entity_poly.entity_id
_entity_poly.type
_entity_poly.pdbx_seq_one_letter_code
_entity_poly.pdbx_strand_id
1 'polypeptide(L)'
;MSRFRTFLLTAGGLGHAPVASGTFGSLPPVAIALLMAFLGQPVWLITLVMLLLVAVFSVACVRFGGEAEALFGRKDPGQVVADEVAGQALALSFLPWADPSISGAAWQNLLLGVGAFLAFRFFDILKPPPASSLESLKGGLGILVDDLITGLMALVVVQVVARGLLGWQSIPMG
;
A
#
# COMPACT_ATOMS: atom_id res chain seq x y z
N MET A 1 -13.34 10.52 18.85
CA MET A 1 -12.44 9.41 18.44
C MET A 1 -11.33 9.22 19.47
N SER A 2 -10.94 7.96 19.80
CA SER A 2 -9.83 7.72 20.74
C SER A 2 -8.47 8.00 20.09
N ARG A 3 -7.43 8.32 20.91
CA ARG A 3 -6.05 8.54 20.41
C ARG A 3 -5.53 7.36 19.58
N PHE A 4 -5.86 6.13 19.97
CA PHE A 4 -5.46 4.92 19.25
C PHE A 4 -6.08 4.83 17.85
N ARG A 5 -7.39 5.14 17.71
CA ARG A 5 -8.07 5.16 16.41
C ARG A 5 -7.50 6.22 15.48
N THR A 6 -7.25 7.44 16.04
CA THR A 6 -6.57 8.50 15.27
C THR A 6 -5.19 8.04 14.82
N PHE A 7 -4.39 7.45 15.69
CA PHE A 7 -3.06 6.94 15.37
C PHE A 7 -3.08 5.92 14.23
N LEU A 8 -4.03 4.96 14.26
CA LEU A 8 -4.19 3.98 13.18
C LEU A 8 -4.59 4.65 11.86
N LEU A 9 -5.64 5.48 11.86
CA LEU A 9 -6.14 6.11 10.63
C LEU A 9 -5.15 7.08 10.02
N THR A 10 -4.31 7.72 10.84
CA THR A 10 -3.27 8.65 10.34
C THR A 10 -1.92 7.96 10.11
N ALA A 11 -1.86 6.63 10.15
CA ALA A 11 -0.62 5.86 10.03
C ALA A 11 0.50 6.41 10.93
N GLY A 12 0.22 6.51 12.24
CA GLY A 12 1.19 7.03 13.20
C GLY A 12 1.39 8.55 13.16
N GLY A 13 0.49 9.29 12.54
CA GLY A 13 0.56 10.75 12.39
C GLY A 13 1.05 11.21 11.02
N LEU A 14 1.45 10.31 10.11
CA LEU A 14 1.91 10.66 8.75
C LEU A 14 0.82 11.38 7.94
N GLY A 15 -0.46 11.07 8.19
CA GLY A 15 -1.59 11.77 7.59
C GLY A 15 -1.69 13.26 7.94
N HIS A 16 -0.94 13.75 8.92
CA HIS A 16 -0.85 15.19 9.23
C HIS A 16 0.23 15.93 8.43
N ALA A 17 0.88 15.27 7.47
CA ALA A 17 1.81 15.93 6.58
C ALA A 17 1.11 17.08 5.84
N PRO A 18 1.72 18.27 5.76
CA PRO A 18 1.07 19.47 5.21
C PRO A 18 0.85 19.37 3.69
N VAL A 19 1.61 18.53 3.03
CA VAL A 19 1.54 18.31 1.56
C VAL A 19 1.61 16.81 1.30
N ALA A 20 0.79 16.32 0.37
CA ALA A 20 0.81 14.96 -0.13
C ALA A 20 0.77 13.88 0.99
N SER A 21 -0.14 14.03 1.96
CA SER A 21 -0.30 13.11 3.10
C SER A 21 -0.39 11.64 2.68
N GLY A 22 -1.13 11.34 1.61
CA GLY A 22 -1.22 9.99 1.06
C GLY A 22 0.12 9.42 0.55
N THR A 23 1.00 10.27 0.01
CA THR A 23 2.38 9.85 -0.33
C THR A 23 3.13 9.40 0.92
N PHE A 24 3.03 10.14 2.02
CA PHE A 24 3.64 9.74 3.29
C PHE A 24 2.96 8.50 3.88
N GLY A 25 1.63 8.36 3.73
CA GLY A 25 0.88 7.17 4.13
C GLY A 25 1.31 5.90 3.38
N SER A 26 1.71 6.04 2.12
CA SER A 26 2.18 4.91 1.29
C SER A 26 3.62 4.46 1.60
N LEU A 27 4.45 5.28 2.26
CA LEU A 27 5.86 4.95 2.51
C LEU A 27 6.09 3.79 3.51
N PRO A 28 5.34 3.65 4.63
CA PRO A 28 5.60 2.59 5.60
C PRO A 28 5.58 1.17 5.02
N PRO A 29 4.59 0.75 4.20
CA PRO A 29 4.61 -0.56 3.57
C PRO A 29 5.83 -0.78 2.67
N VAL A 30 6.25 0.26 1.92
CA VAL A 30 7.44 0.20 1.06
C VAL A 30 8.69 -0.02 1.88
N ALA A 31 8.86 0.77 2.95
CA ALA A 31 10.03 0.66 3.84
C ALA A 31 10.10 -0.72 4.51
N ILE A 32 8.95 -1.25 4.98
CA ILE A 32 8.89 -2.57 5.59
C ILE A 32 9.24 -3.66 4.57
N ALA A 33 8.64 -3.63 3.37
CA ALA A 33 8.89 -4.64 2.34
C ALA A 33 10.37 -4.64 1.89
N LEU A 34 10.94 -3.44 1.64
CA LEU A 34 12.34 -3.30 1.27
C LEU A 34 13.28 -3.77 2.38
N LEU A 35 13.03 -3.38 3.63
CA LEU A 35 13.82 -3.84 4.76
C LEU A 35 13.80 -5.36 4.88
N MET A 36 12.63 -5.98 4.78
CA MET A 36 12.50 -7.44 4.82
C MET A 36 13.23 -8.11 3.66
N ALA A 37 13.11 -7.58 2.44
CA ALA A 37 13.79 -8.10 1.27
C ALA A 37 15.32 -7.99 1.41
N PHE A 38 15.85 -6.85 1.90
CA PHE A 38 17.28 -6.68 2.13
C PHE A 38 17.83 -7.54 3.28
N LEU A 39 16.98 -7.90 4.25
CA LEU A 39 17.32 -8.85 5.32
C LEU A 39 17.17 -10.32 4.87
N GLY A 40 16.87 -10.59 3.60
CA GLY A 40 16.74 -11.94 3.08
C GLY A 40 15.51 -12.69 3.60
N GLN A 41 14.45 -11.96 3.98
CA GLN A 41 13.24 -12.63 4.43
C GLN A 41 12.52 -13.30 3.25
N PRO A 42 11.96 -14.52 3.47
CA PRO A 42 11.31 -15.25 2.39
C PRO A 42 10.11 -14.49 1.83
N VAL A 43 9.87 -14.61 0.53
CA VAL A 43 8.79 -13.94 -0.20
C VAL A 43 7.42 -14.18 0.45
N TRP A 44 7.18 -15.41 0.93
CA TRP A 44 5.91 -15.71 1.61
C TRP A 44 5.73 -14.90 2.91
N LEU A 45 6.82 -14.64 3.65
CA LEU A 45 6.75 -13.86 4.89
C LEU A 45 6.54 -12.38 4.59
N ILE A 46 7.21 -11.83 3.57
CA ILE A 46 6.97 -10.46 3.09
C ILE A 46 5.50 -10.33 2.68
N THR A 47 5.01 -11.27 1.87
CA THR A 47 3.60 -11.28 1.45
C THR A 47 2.64 -11.36 2.63
N LEU A 48 2.92 -12.22 3.62
CA LEU A 48 2.09 -12.35 4.81
C LEU A 48 2.02 -11.02 5.58
N VAL A 49 3.16 -10.35 5.78
CA VAL A 49 3.20 -9.05 6.47
C VAL A 49 2.42 -8.00 5.67
N MET A 50 2.57 -7.95 4.36
CA MET A 50 1.80 -7.02 3.52
C MET A 50 0.30 -7.31 3.62
N LEU A 51 -0.14 -8.56 3.54
CA LEU A 51 -1.56 -8.92 3.68
C LEU A 51 -2.11 -8.62 5.09
N LEU A 52 -1.29 -8.74 6.13
CA LEU A 52 -1.66 -8.31 7.48
C LEU A 52 -1.85 -6.79 7.56
N LEU A 53 -0.99 -6.01 6.92
CA LEU A 53 -1.17 -4.56 6.82
C LEU A 53 -2.46 -4.22 6.06
N VAL A 54 -2.72 -4.87 4.92
CA VAL A 54 -4.00 -4.73 4.20
C VAL A 54 -5.18 -4.99 5.15
N ALA A 55 -5.18 -6.11 5.87
CA ALA A 55 -6.29 -6.47 6.74
C ALA A 55 -6.49 -5.47 7.88
N VAL A 56 -5.41 -5.11 8.60
CA VAL A 56 -5.48 -4.21 9.76
C VAL A 56 -5.97 -2.83 9.36
N PHE A 57 -5.39 -2.25 8.32
CA PHE A 57 -5.72 -0.90 7.89
C PHE A 57 -7.07 -0.83 7.17
N SER A 58 -7.48 -1.87 6.43
CA SER A 58 -8.84 -1.99 5.90
C SER A 58 -9.89 -2.05 7.01
N VAL A 59 -9.65 -2.85 8.05
CA VAL A 59 -10.55 -2.91 9.21
C VAL A 59 -10.60 -1.54 9.91
N ALA A 60 -9.48 -0.85 10.04
CA ALA A 60 -9.45 0.49 10.64
C ALA A 60 -10.28 1.49 9.82
N CYS A 61 -10.13 1.53 8.49
CA CYS A 61 -10.93 2.38 7.60
C CYS A 61 -12.42 2.07 7.74
N VAL A 62 -12.82 0.81 7.60
CA VAL A 62 -14.25 0.42 7.63
C VAL A 62 -14.88 0.72 8.99
N ARG A 63 -14.16 0.48 10.10
CA ARG A 63 -14.69 0.64 11.47
C ARG A 63 -14.69 2.09 11.94
N PHE A 64 -13.70 2.87 11.53
CA PHE A 64 -13.46 4.19 12.13
C PHE A 64 -13.46 5.33 11.11
N GLY A 65 -13.50 5.07 9.79
CA GLY A 65 -13.49 6.10 8.75
C GLY A 65 -14.66 7.06 8.87
N GLY A 66 -15.87 6.57 9.16
CA GLY A 66 -17.04 7.44 9.39
C GLY A 66 -16.90 8.36 10.63
N GLU A 67 -16.21 7.88 11.70
CA GLU A 67 -15.89 8.75 12.86
C GLU A 67 -14.87 9.84 12.47
N ALA A 68 -13.94 9.52 11.55
CA ALA A 68 -12.96 10.50 11.06
C ALA A 68 -13.62 11.55 10.16
N GLU A 69 -14.52 11.17 9.26
CA GLU A 69 -15.30 12.11 8.46
C GLU A 69 -16.06 13.11 9.34
N ALA A 70 -16.71 12.60 10.40
CA ALA A 70 -17.40 13.45 11.37
C ALA A 70 -16.46 14.38 12.16
N LEU A 71 -15.26 13.88 12.52
CA LEU A 71 -14.27 14.65 13.28
C LEU A 71 -13.64 15.77 12.44
N PHE A 72 -13.29 15.50 11.20
CA PHE A 72 -12.64 16.45 10.29
C PHE A 72 -13.63 17.28 9.45
N GLY A 73 -14.94 17.00 9.56
CA GLY A 73 -16.01 17.78 8.92
C GLY A 73 -16.04 17.69 7.38
N ARG A 74 -15.44 16.66 6.81
CA ARG A 74 -15.43 16.44 5.36
C ARG A 74 -15.40 14.95 5.03
N LYS A 75 -15.95 14.61 3.86
CA LYS A 75 -15.80 13.27 3.28
C LYS A 75 -14.33 13.07 2.91
N ASP A 76 -13.85 11.85 3.13
CA ASP A 76 -12.48 11.44 2.82
C ASP A 76 -11.43 12.48 3.26
N PRO A 77 -11.21 12.65 4.58
CA PRO A 77 -10.28 13.65 5.06
C PRO A 77 -8.85 13.19 4.79
N GLY A 78 -8.04 14.00 4.11
CA GLY A 78 -6.65 13.68 3.78
C GLY A 78 -5.72 13.45 4.97
N GLN A 79 -6.22 13.54 6.20
CA GLN A 79 -5.53 13.08 7.41
C GLN A 79 -5.69 11.56 7.63
N VAL A 80 -6.71 10.96 7.05
CA VAL A 80 -6.86 9.51 6.98
C VAL A 80 -5.97 9.05 5.82
N VAL A 81 -5.01 8.21 6.11
CA VAL A 81 -4.05 7.62 5.16
C VAL A 81 -3.93 6.10 5.37
N ALA A 82 -4.86 5.55 6.12
CA ALA A 82 -4.92 4.11 6.39
C ALA A 82 -5.30 3.31 5.13
N ASP A 83 -6.08 3.88 4.24
CA ASP A 83 -6.43 3.41 2.91
C ASP A 83 -5.20 3.32 2.01
N GLU A 84 -4.37 4.37 1.97
CA GLU A 84 -3.13 4.36 1.22
C GLU A 84 -2.12 3.34 1.78
N VAL A 85 -2.09 3.12 3.10
CA VAL A 85 -1.30 2.02 3.67
C VAL A 85 -1.81 0.68 3.16
N ALA A 86 -3.12 0.45 3.16
CA ALA A 86 -3.71 -0.81 2.71
C ALA A 86 -3.50 -1.03 1.20
N GLY A 87 -3.77 -0.03 0.37
CA GLY A 87 -3.59 -0.07 -1.08
C GLY A 87 -2.13 -0.30 -1.48
N GLN A 88 -1.21 0.44 -0.87
CA GLN A 88 0.23 0.26 -1.11
C GLN A 88 0.74 -1.10 -0.64
N ALA A 89 0.28 -1.60 0.51
CA ALA A 89 0.65 -2.94 0.98
C ALA A 89 0.15 -4.03 0.01
N LEU A 90 -1.05 -3.88 -0.56
CA LEU A 90 -1.57 -4.76 -1.59
C LEU A 90 -0.69 -4.74 -2.86
N ALA A 91 -0.27 -3.56 -3.30
CA ALA A 91 0.61 -3.40 -4.47
C ALA A 91 1.99 -4.09 -4.29
N LEU A 92 2.46 -4.25 -3.05
CA LEU A 92 3.72 -4.89 -2.70
C LEU A 92 3.60 -6.41 -2.45
N SER A 93 2.37 -6.93 -2.39
CA SER A 93 2.12 -8.35 -2.14
C SER A 93 2.54 -9.20 -3.34
N PHE A 94 3.04 -10.42 -3.08
CA PHE A 94 3.39 -11.42 -4.11
C PHE A 94 4.47 -10.98 -5.12
N LEU A 95 5.20 -9.88 -4.89
CA LEU A 95 6.26 -9.44 -5.79
C LEU A 95 7.44 -10.45 -5.79
N PRO A 96 8.18 -10.57 -6.91
CA PRO A 96 9.32 -11.49 -7.02
C PRO A 96 10.57 -10.91 -6.35
N TRP A 97 10.53 -10.76 -5.03
CA TRP A 97 11.68 -10.30 -4.24
C TRP A 97 12.85 -11.26 -4.42
N ALA A 98 14.03 -10.72 -4.69
CA ALA A 98 15.25 -11.48 -4.92
C ALA A 98 16.01 -11.73 -3.61
N ASP A 99 16.65 -12.90 -3.53
CA ASP A 99 17.55 -13.24 -2.43
C ASP A 99 18.79 -12.31 -2.45
N PRO A 100 19.13 -11.61 -1.34
CA PRO A 100 20.24 -10.68 -1.28
C PRO A 100 21.62 -11.29 -1.61
N SER A 101 21.76 -12.61 -1.52
CA SER A 101 23.01 -13.32 -1.88
C SER A 101 23.29 -13.32 -3.38
N ILE A 102 22.28 -13.02 -4.21
CA ILE A 102 22.40 -13.01 -5.66
C ILE A 102 22.90 -11.67 -6.15
N SER A 103 23.84 -11.68 -7.09
CA SER A 103 24.31 -10.46 -7.72
C SER A 103 23.18 -9.68 -8.37
N GLY A 104 23.09 -8.38 -8.07
CA GLY A 104 22.03 -7.51 -8.57
C GLY A 104 20.72 -7.52 -7.79
N ALA A 105 20.55 -8.43 -6.81
CA ALA A 105 19.31 -8.55 -6.02
C ALA A 105 18.92 -7.23 -5.32
N ALA A 106 19.90 -6.51 -4.76
CA ALA A 106 19.62 -5.25 -4.09
C ALA A 106 19.00 -4.22 -5.03
N TRP A 107 19.47 -4.16 -6.27
CA TRP A 107 18.92 -3.27 -7.29
C TRP A 107 17.54 -3.74 -7.76
N GLN A 108 17.36 -5.06 -7.96
CA GLN A 108 16.05 -5.64 -8.28
C GLN A 108 15.02 -5.31 -7.20
N ASN A 109 15.34 -5.54 -5.93
CA ASN A 109 14.45 -5.27 -4.80
C ASN A 109 14.10 -3.77 -4.70
N LEU A 110 15.09 -2.90 -4.89
CA LEU A 110 14.85 -1.46 -4.91
C LEU A 110 13.90 -1.05 -6.04
N LEU A 111 14.13 -1.57 -7.25
CA LEU A 111 13.26 -1.27 -8.41
C LEU A 111 11.84 -1.81 -8.21
N LEU A 112 11.68 -2.98 -7.58
CA LEU A 112 10.36 -3.53 -7.23
C LEU A 112 9.62 -2.63 -6.23
N GLY A 113 10.29 -2.24 -5.15
CA GLY A 113 9.69 -1.39 -4.12
C GLY A 113 9.32 0.00 -4.64
N VAL A 114 10.26 0.66 -5.33
CA VAL A 114 10.03 1.99 -5.94
C VAL A 114 9.01 1.91 -7.06
N GLY A 115 9.08 0.89 -7.92
CA GLY A 115 8.13 0.67 -9.01
C GLY A 115 6.71 0.45 -8.50
N ALA A 116 6.53 -0.36 -7.46
CA ALA A 116 5.23 -0.56 -6.83
C ALA A 116 4.69 0.72 -6.17
N PHE A 117 5.56 1.50 -5.52
CA PHE A 117 5.19 2.80 -4.96
C PHE A 117 4.71 3.77 -6.04
N LEU A 118 5.49 3.94 -7.11
CA LEU A 118 5.14 4.86 -8.20
C LEU A 118 3.88 4.40 -8.94
N ALA A 119 3.73 3.11 -9.20
CA ALA A 119 2.55 2.55 -9.84
C ALA A 119 1.29 2.77 -8.99
N PHE A 120 1.36 2.50 -7.68
CA PHE A 120 0.24 2.75 -6.77
C PHE A 120 -0.13 4.23 -6.76
N ARG A 121 0.83 5.14 -6.53
CA ARG A 121 0.56 6.59 -6.53
C ARG A 121 0.01 7.10 -7.86
N PHE A 122 0.49 6.56 -8.97
CA PHE A 122 -0.03 6.90 -10.30
C PHE A 122 -1.52 6.54 -10.43
N PHE A 123 -1.89 5.31 -10.09
CA PHE A 123 -3.29 4.88 -10.18
C PHE A 123 -4.19 5.55 -9.14
N ASP A 124 -3.71 5.77 -7.94
CA ASP A 124 -4.43 6.44 -6.87
C ASP A 124 -4.73 7.92 -7.20
N ILE A 125 -3.79 8.63 -7.84
CA ILE A 125 -4.02 10.02 -8.27
C ILE A 125 -4.94 10.10 -9.48
N LEU A 126 -4.78 9.21 -10.48
CA LEU A 126 -5.56 9.22 -11.72
C LEU A 126 -6.95 8.61 -11.55
N LYS A 127 -7.10 7.68 -10.59
CA LYS A 127 -8.33 6.94 -10.29
C LYS A 127 -9.08 6.45 -11.54
N PRO A 128 -8.42 5.62 -12.38
CA PRO A 128 -9.09 5.10 -13.57
C PRO A 128 -10.29 4.21 -13.17
N PRO A 129 -11.32 4.09 -14.03
CA PRO A 129 -12.39 3.14 -13.76
C PRO A 129 -11.84 1.71 -13.58
N PRO A 130 -12.36 0.91 -12.62
CA PRO A 130 -13.57 1.15 -11.82
C PRO A 130 -13.35 1.93 -10.52
N ALA A 131 -12.12 2.31 -10.14
CA ALA A 131 -11.82 2.98 -8.87
C ALA A 131 -12.65 4.28 -8.69
N SER A 132 -12.66 5.16 -9.69
CA SER A 132 -13.42 6.42 -9.66
C SER A 132 -14.92 6.24 -9.44
N SER A 133 -15.50 5.13 -9.90
CA SER A 133 -16.92 4.84 -9.74
C SER A 133 -17.32 4.51 -8.30
N LEU A 134 -16.36 4.10 -7.48
CA LEU A 134 -16.55 3.60 -6.12
C LEU A 134 -16.34 4.67 -5.04
N GLU A 135 -15.76 5.82 -5.39
CA GLU A 135 -15.69 6.98 -4.50
C GLU A 135 -17.06 7.46 -3.99
N SER A 136 -18.15 7.09 -4.68
CA SER A 136 -19.53 7.43 -4.27
C SER A 136 -19.99 6.68 -3.01
N LEU A 137 -19.32 5.60 -2.63
CA LEU A 137 -19.60 4.85 -1.40
C LEU A 137 -19.42 5.75 -0.17
N LYS A 138 -20.23 5.51 0.87
CA LYS A 138 -20.25 6.33 2.07
C LYS A 138 -19.38 5.72 3.18
N GLY A 139 -18.78 6.59 3.99
CA GLY A 139 -18.03 6.20 5.18
C GLY A 139 -16.74 5.45 4.85
N GLY A 140 -16.24 4.68 5.79
CA GLY A 140 -14.95 4.00 5.67
C GLY A 140 -14.78 3.05 4.49
N LEU A 141 -15.88 2.54 3.90
CA LEU A 141 -15.81 1.75 2.66
C LEU A 141 -15.49 2.64 1.45
N GLY A 142 -16.07 3.85 1.39
CA GLY A 142 -15.78 4.78 0.29
C GLY A 142 -14.35 5.31 0.31
N ILE A 143 -13.75 5.41 1.49
CA ILE A 143 -12.35 5.79 1.67
C ILE A 143 -11.42 4.66 1.19
N LEU A 144 -11.75 3.40 1.50
CA LEU A 144 -10.86 2.25 1.34
C LEU A 144 -10.86 1.63 -0.06
N VAL A 145 -12.05 1.50 -0.68
CA VAL A 145 -12.22 0.56 -1.82
C VAL A 145 -11.50 1.04 -3.06
N ASP A 146 -11.46 2.34 -3.32
CA ASP A 146 -10.74 2.91 -4.45
C ASP A 146 -9.23 2.63 -4.34
N ASP A 147 -8.64 2.76 -3.15
CA ASP A 147 -7.23 2.49 -2.90
C ASP A 147 -6.88 0.99 -3.01
N LEU A 148 -7.77 0.11 -2.59
CA LEU A 148 -7.56 -1.33 -2.82
C LEU A 148 -7.60 -1.68 -4.31
N ILE A 149 -8.47 -1.05 -5.09
CA ILE A 149 -8.53 -1.28 -6.54
C ILE A 149 -7.28 -0.72 -7.22
N THR A 150 -6.86 0.48 -6.88
CA THR A 150 -5.64 1.08 -7.44
C THR A 150 -4.40 0.32 -7.00
N GLY A 151 -4.37 -0.20 -5.78
CA GLY A 151 -3.34 -1.12 -5.29
C GLY A 151 -3.29 -2.43 -6.07
N LEU A 152 -4.44 -3.02 -6.39
CA LEU A 152 -4.52 -4.20 -7.25
C LEU A 152 -4.05 -3.92 -8.68
N MET A 153 -4.43 -2.77 -9.25
CA MET A 153 -3.95 -2.35 -10.57
C MET A 153 -2.42 -2.19 -10.58
N ALA A 154 -1.87 -1.56 -9.55
CA ALA A 154 -0.43 -1.40 -9.39
C ALA A 154 0.28 -2.77 -9.27
N LEU A 155 -0.26 -3.68 -8.46
CA LEU A 155 0.24 -5.05 -8.32
C LEU A 155 0.31 -5.76 -9.68
N VAL A 156 -0.77 -5.72 -10.46
CA VAL A 156 -0.84 -6.37 -11.78
C VAL A 156 0.22 -5.79 -12.72
N VAL A 157 0.33 -4.46 -12.79
CA VAL A 157 1.31 -3.79 -13.68
C VAL A 157 2.73 -4.16 -13.27
N VAL A 158 3.07 -4.10 -11.98
CA VAL A 158 4.42 -4.43 -11.50
C VAL A 158 4.74 -5.92 -11.74
N GLN A 159 3.78 -6.81 -11.53
CA GLN A 159 3.96 -8.25 -11.83
C GLN A 159 4.21 -8.50 -13.33
N VAL A 160 3.44 -7.86 -14.20
CA VAL A 160 3.61 -7.99 -15.66
C VAL A 160 4.98 -7.47 -16.08
N VAL A 161 5.39 -6.32 -15.59
CA VAL A 161 6.72 -5.76 -15.90
C VAL A 161 7.83 -6.66 -15.35
N ALA A 162 7.78 -6.99 -14.06
CA ALA A 162 8.85 -7.74 -13.41
C ALA A 162 9.00 -9.15 -13.99
N ARG A 163 7.92 -9.92 -14.07
CA ARG A 163 7.97 -11.32 -14.50
C ARG A 163 7.88 -11.47 -16.01
N GLY A 164 7.03 -10.68 -16.67
CA GLY A 164 6.77 -10.82 -18.11
C GLY A 164 7.82 -10.15 -18.98
N LEU A 165 8.26 -8.94 -18.65
CA LEU A 165 9.21 -8.19 -19.47
C LEU A 165 10.66 -8.35 -19.00
N LEU A 166 10.90 -8.38 -17.69
CA LEU A 166 12.26 -8.46 -17.13
C LEU A 166 12.67 -9.89 -16.74
N GLY A 167 11.75 -10.85 -16.81
CA GLY A 167 12.01 -12.26 -16.49
C GLY A 167 12.38 -12.53 -15.02
N TRP A 168 12.07 -11.58 -14.12
CA TRP A 168 12.39 -11.72 -12.71
C TRP A 168 11.52 -12.81 -12.05
N GLN A 169 12.16 -13.77 -11.45
CA GLN A 169 11.51 -14.86 -10.73
C GLN A 169 11.83 -14.73 -9.23
N SER A 170 10.84 -15.02 -8.40
CA SER A 170 11.15 -15.28 -6.99
C SER A 170 11.91 -16.59 -6.92
N ILE A 171 13.15 -16.54 -6.44
CA ILE A 171 13.92 -17.76 -6.23
C ILE A 171 13.34 -18.47 -5.01
N PRO A 172 12.94 -19.75 -5.11
CA PRO A 172 12.53 -20.50 -3.95
C PRO A 172 13.71 -20.54 -2.97
N MET A 173 13.49 -20.00 -1.80
CA MET A 173 14.43 -20.19 -0.71
C MET A 173 14.22 -21.62 -0.22
N GLY A 174 15.25 -22.43 -0.37
CA GLY A 174 15.31 -23.82 0.09
C GLY A 174 15.17 -23.96 1.61
#